data_79dbd02b8467bb9aa3b836995de2a4d1
#
_entry.id   79dbd02b8467bb9aa3b836995de2a4d1
#
_cell.length_a   1.000
_cell.length_b   1.000
_cell.length_c   1.000
_cell.angle_alpha   90.00
_cell.angle_beta   90.00
_cell.angle_gamma   90.00
#
_symmetry.space_group_name_H-M   'P 1'
#
loop_
_entity.id
_entity.type
_entity.pdbx_description
1 polymer ?
#
loop_
_entity_poly.entity_id
_entity_poly.type
_entity_poly.pdbx_seq_one_letter_code
_entity_poly.pdbx_strand_id
1 'polypeptide(L)'
;MSFKTASAVAAALALFATACTKAPDGTVALSSPSGSVVVSLDGGRLLSWKDAAGNELFFMPANPESPDGDWSHGGSSVCWPWFGRRGTDQSMIHGFARNNRFTVRDRKKIPGGESVTLGLKVSRTDNADFPYDADLELSVSMTKSLSVSMKTANTGDKAFEISEGLQTYFAVKDYGKITFQGVDAADFTAVHGMDKAFRRPAGGFGFRDDSSGMKFTMNATGNSGVVVWTPGTVEPANRNLAKDDCPKFIVIGPSSRAAEGIVTVKPGESREMTFSLEAVSCR
;
A
#
# COMPACT_ATOMS: atom_id res chain seq x y z
N MET A 1 -54.11 -45.42 14.43
CA MET A 1 -54.00 -43.95 14.55
C MET A 1 -52.54 -43.61 14.67
N SER A 2 -51.94 -43.11 13.59
CA SER A 2 -50.51 -42.79 13.52
C SER A 2 -50.33 -41.26 13.50
N PHE A 3 -49.70 -40.69 14.51
CA PHE A 3 -49.36 -39.29 14.55
C PHE A 3 -48.03 -39.03 13.87
N LYS A 4 -48.04 -38.32 12.77
CA LYS A 4 -46.85 -37.79 12.12
C LYS A 4 -46.48 -36.48 12.77
N THR A 5 -45.37 -36.42 13.48
CA THR A 5 -44.75 -35.20 13.96
C THR A 5 -43.95 -34.56 12.83
N ALA A 6 -44.35 -33.38 12.42
CA ALA A 6 -43.59 -32.53 11.48
C ALA A 6 -42.58 -31.69 12.27
N SER A 7 -41.29 -31.93 12.03
CA SER A 7 -40.22 -31.08 12.55
C SER A 7 -40.07 -29.84 11.67
N ALA A 8 -40.33 -28.67 12.21
CA ALA A 8 -40.04 -27.39 11.59
C ALA A 8 -38.56 -27.05 11.84
N VAL A 9 -37.76 -27.00 10.77
CA VAL A 9 -36.40 -26.45 10.82
C VAL A 9 -36.51 -24.93 10.71
N ALA A 10 -36.26 -24.25 11.81
CA ALA A 10 -36.16 -22.79 11.83
C ALA A 10 -34.74 -22.41 11.35
N ALA A 11 -34.63 -21.83 10.14
CA ALA A 11 -33.41 -21.25 9.66
C ALA A 11 -33.22 -19.89 10.37
N ALA A 12 -32.24 -19.81 11.28
CA ALA A 12 -31.83 -18.56 11.90
C ALA A 12 -30.99 -17.75 10.87
N LEU A 13 -31.59 -16.71 10.30
CA LEU A 13 -30.88 -15.66 9.57
C LEU A 13 -30.09 -14.83 10.59
N ALA A 14 -28.80 -15.07 10.69
CA ALA A 14 -27.91 -14.18 11.42
C ALA A 14 -27.74 -12.89 10.62
N LEU A 15 -28.44 -11.83 11.01
CA LEU A 15 -28.15 -10.48 10.56
C LEU A 15 -26.80 -10.07 11.17
N PHE A 16 -25.76 -10.10 10.38
CA PHE A 16 -24.52 -9.40 10.72
C PHE A 16 -24.78 -7.89 10.60
N ALA A 17 -25.12 -7.26 11.70
CA ALA A 17 -25.10 -5.82 11.83
C ALA A 17 -23.61 -5.40 11.84
N THR A 18 -23.05 -5.06 10.68
CA THR A 18 -21.79 -4.34 10.59
C THR A 18 -22.00 -2.97 11.23
N ALA A 19 -21.52 -2.80 12.46
CA ALA A 19 -21.44 -1.49 13.08
C ALA A 19 -20.59 -0.60 12.16
N CYS A 20 -21.22 0.35 11.50
CA CYS A 20 -20.56 1.41 10.74
C CYS A 20 -19.87 2.31 11.75
N THR A 21 -18.68 1.95 12.22
CA THR A 21 -17.83 2.88 12.95
C THR A 21 -17.42 3.99 11.98
N LYS A 22 -17.79 5.23 12.30
CA LYS A 22 -17.40 6.40 11.51
C LYS A 22 -15.87 6.36 11.38
N ALA A 23 -15.37 6.45 10.15
CA ALA A 23 -13.94 6.52 9.92
C ALA A 23 -13.37 7.78 10.64
N PRO A 24 -12.13 7.73 11.17
CA PRO A 24 -11.50 8.90 11.78
C PRO A 24 -11.53 10.11 10.84
N ASP A 25 -11.61 11.31 11.40
CA ASP A 25 -11.61 12.53 10.60
C ASP A 25 -10.35 12.60 9.73
N GLY A 26 -10.50 13.02 8.48
CA GLY A 26 -9.42 13.02 7.49
C GLY A 26 -9.13 11.66 6.85
N THR A 27 -10.00 10.67 7.03
CA THR A 27 -9.85 9.35 6.39
C THR A 27 -11.08 8.95 5.58
N VAL A 28 -10.90 7.99 4.68
CA VAL A 28 -11.96 7.32 3.90
C VAL A 28 -11.86 5.82 4.15
N ALA A 29 -12.94 5.21 4.63
CA ALA A 29 -13.05 3.75 4.72
C ALA A 29 -13.81 3.21 3.51
N LEU A 30 -13.29 2.13 2.92
CA LEU A 30 -13.93 1.35 1.86
C LEU A 30 -14.13 -0.08 2.35
N SER A 31 -15.20 -0.72 1.90
CA SER A 31 -15.55 -2.08 2.30
C SER A 31 -16.00 -2.93 1.13
N SER A 32 -15.85 -4.24 1.30
CA SER A 32 -16.34 -5.29 0.43
C SER A 32 -16.65 -6.56 1.26
N PRO A 33 -17.26 -7.60 0.68
CA PRO A 33 -17.37 -8.89 1.34
C PRO A 33 -16.03 -9.54 1.70
N SER A 34 -14.93 -9.13 1.04
CA SER A 34 -13.57 -9.68 1.27
C SER A 34 -12.78 -8.90 2.32
N GLY A 35 -13.32 -7.80 2.86
CA GLY A 35 -12.67 -7.02 3.90
C GLY A 35 -12.83 -5.51 3.74
N SER A 36 -11.90 -4.75 4.31
CA SER A 36 -11.97 -3.29 4.33
C SER A 36 -10.58 -2.64 4.24
N VAL A 37 -10.54 -1.41 3.77
CA VAL A 37 -9.33 -0.57 3.75
C VAL A 37 -9.67 0.83 4.28
N VAL A 38 -8.72 1.43 5.00
CA VAL A 38 -8.80 2.83 5.45
C VAL A 38 -7.69 3.62 4.78
N VAL A 39 -8.06 4.71 4.11
CA VAL A 39 -7.15 5.61 3.39
C VAL A 39 -7.15 6.97 4.09
N SER A 40 -5.97 7.48 4.43
CA SER A 40 -5.80 8.84 4.94
C SER A 40 -5.79 9.85 3.80
N LEU A 41 -6.39 11.00 4.02
CA LEU A 41 -6.23 12.16 3.13
C LEU A 41 -4.84 12.79 3.29
N ASP A 42 -4.21 12.63 4.44
CA ASP A 42 -2.84 13.08 4.67
C ASP A 42 -1.87 12.05 4.06
N GLY A 43 -1.19 12.46 3.01
CA GLY A 43 -0.26 11.64 2.24
C GLY A 43 -0.87 10.61 1.31
N GLY A 44 -2.19 10.49 1.22
CA GLY A 44 -2.85 9.42 0.45
C GLY A 44 -2.54 8.01 0.98
N ARG A 45 -2.12 7.89 2.24
CA ARG A 45 -1.62 6.66 2.83
C ARG A 45 -2.74 5.69 3.15
N LEU A 46 -2.56 4.41 2.85
CA LEU A 46 -3.44 3.35 3.31
C LEU A 46 -3.00 2.94 4.72
N LEU A 47 -3.87 3.16 5.71
CA LEU A 47 -3.54 2.96 7.13
C LEU A 47 -3.86 1.56 7.63
N SER A 48 -4.87 0.91 7.04
CA SER A 48 -5.36 -0.40 7.47
C SER A 48 -5.89 -1.15 6.26
N TRP A 49 -5.62 -2.44 6.19
CA TRP A 49 -6.25 -3.37 5.28
C TRP A 49 -6.62 -4.63 6.06
N LYS A 50 -7.91 -4.89 6.19
CA LYS A 50 -8.43 -6.05 6.92
C LYS A 50 -9.05 -7.06 5.98
N ASP A 51 -8.87 -8.34 6.27
CA ASP A 51 -9.57 -9.43 5.61
C ASP A 51 -11.04 -9.51 6.06
N ALA A 52 -11.81 -10.46 5.49
CA ALA A 52 -13.22 -10.68 5.83
C ALA A 52 -13.44 -11.10 7.30
N ALA A 53 -12.45 -11.66 7.96
CA ALA A 53 -12.49 -12.03 9.38
C ALA A 53 -12.11 -10.87 10.30
N GLY A 54 -11.68 -9.73 9.75
CA GLY A 54 -11.25 -8.55 10.51
C GLY A 54 -9.79 -8.57 10.94
N ASN A 55 -8.99 -9.53 10.46
CA ASN A 55 -7.56 -9.55 10.74
C ASN A 55 -6.84 -8.43 9.97
N GLU A 56 -5.98 -7.68 10.66
CA GLU A 56 -5.16 -6.63 10.05
C GLU A 56 -4.04 -7.25 9.22
N LEU A 57 -3.90 -6.82 7.98
CA LEU A 57 -2.93 -7.32 7.02
C LEU A 57 -1.75 -6.36 6.80
N PHE A 58 -1.94 -5.06 7.12
CA PHE A 58 -0.86 -4.11 7.14
C PHE A 58 -0.22 -4.03 8.52
N PHE A 59 1.08 -3.83 8.54
CA PHE A 59 1.79 -3.47 9.76
C PHE A 59 1.68 -1.96 9.99
N MET A 60 1.42 -1.59 11.24
CA MET A 60 1.55 -0.23 11.75
C MET A 60 2.38 -0.26 13.03
N PRO A 61 3.38 0.60 13.20
CA PRO A 61 4.12 0.70 14.45
C PRO A 61 3.22 1.21 15.58
N ALA A 62 3.59 0.91 16.81
CA ALA A 62 2.83 1.36 18.00
C ALA A 62 2.72 2.90 18.09
N ASN A 63 3.78 3.60 17.64
CA ASN A 63 3.80 5.06 17.50
C ASN A 63 3.94 5.41 16.03
N PRO A 64 2.84 5.48 15.28
CA PRO A 64 2.88 5.71 13.84
C PRO A 64 3.34 7.12 13.47
N GLU A 65 3.24 8.08 14.38
CA GLU A 65 3.72 9.46 14.18
C GLU A 65 5.20 9.54 14.54
N SER A 66 5.99 10.03 13.62
CA SER A 66 7.37 10.39 13.91
C SER A 66 7.39 11.65 14.80
N PRO A 67 8.42 11.83 15.66
CA PRO A 67 8.59 13.06 16.43
C PRO A 67 8.58 14.34 15.58
N ASP A 68 8.92 14.23 14.30
CA ASP A 68 8.95 15.33 13.33
C ASP A 68 7.64 15.44 12.51
N GLY A 69 6.58 14.68 12.90
CA GLY A 69 5.30 14.66 12.16
C GLY A 69 5.35 13.89 10.83
N ASP A 70 6.47 13.26 10.50
CA ASP A 70 6.63 12.45 9.30
C ASP A 70 6.26 10.98 9.57
N TRP A 71 5.26 10.49 8.89
CA TRP A 71 4.83 9.09 8.92
C TRP A 71 5.82 8.22 8.12
N SER A 72 6.93 7.85 8.73
CA SER A 72 7.99 7.17 7.99
C SER A 72 7.71 5.69 7.71
N HIS A 73 7.00 4.95 8.58
CA HIS A 73 6.81 3.50 8.49
C HIS A 73 5.36 3.06 8.71
N GLY A 74 4.99 1.87 8.18
CA GLY A 74 3.69 1.20 8.33
C GLY A 74 2.67 1.54 7.24
N GLY A 75 1.63 0.71 7.09
CA GLY A 75 0.58 0.86 6.07
C GLY A 75 1.11 0.75 4.64
N SER A 76 0.52 1.49 3.70
CA SER A 76 1.05 1.62 2.34
C SER A 76 1.22 3.10 1.99
N SER A 77 2.46 3.53 1.78
CA SER A 77 2.83 4.94 1.57
C SER A 77 3.09 5.22 0.10
N VAL A 78 2.63 6.40 -0.35
CA VAL A 78 2.88 6.93 -1.68
C VAL A 78 4.28 7.52 -1.75
N CYS A 79 5.09 7.03 -2.69
CA CYS A 79 6.41 7.56 -3.03
C CYS A 79 6.30 8.30 -4.36
N TRP A 80 6.23 9.64 -4.33
CA TRP A 80 6.05 10.46 -5.50
C TRP A 80 6.54 11.91 -5.25
N PRO A 81 7.16 12.60 -6.21
CA PRO A 81 7.46 12.19 -7.59
C PRO A 81 8.79 11.42 -7.72
N TRP A 82 9.46 11.06 -6.63
CA TRP A 82 10.63 10.19 -6.66
C TRP A 82 10.58 9.12 -5.58
N PHE A 83 11.22 7.99 -5.89
CA PHE A 83 11.46 6.90 -4.96
C PHE A 83 12.90 6.95 -4.45
N GLY A 84 13.11 6.91 -3.15
CA GLY A 84 14.43 7.06 -2.54
C GLY A 84 14.78 8.52 -2.28
N ARG A 85 16.08 8.82 -2.26
CA ARG A 85 16.60 10.18 -2.05
C ARG A 85 16.81 10.88 -3.39
N ARG A 86 16.56 12.18 -3.44
CA ARG A 86 16.79 13.02 -4.61
C ARG A 86 17.29 14.40 -4.18
N GLY A 87 18.09 15.01 -5.04
CA GLY A 87 18.56 16.37 -4.84
C GLY A 87 19.58 16.54 -3.71
N THR A 88 19.74 17.76 -3.26
CA THR A 88 20.65 18.15 -2.18
C THR A 88 20.05 18.00 -0.80
N ASP A 89 18.72 18.08 -0.71
CA ASP A 89 17.98 17.84 0.54
C ASP A 89 17.79 16.34 0.78
N GLN A 90 18.69 15.78 1.55
CA GLN A 90 18.67 14.36 1.93
C GLN A 90 17.55 14.04 2.94
N SER A 91 16.85 15.04 3.49
CA SER A 91 15.75 14.85 4.44
C SER A 91 14.48 14.34 3.76
N MET A 92 14.26 14.73 2.49
CA MET A 92 13.04 14.39 1.75
C MET A 92 13.17 13.07 1.00
N ILE A 93 12.99 11.96 1.71
CA ILE A 93 13.03 10.61 1.14
C ILE A 93 11.66 10.26 0.56
N HIS A 94 11.63 9.65 -0.63
CA HIS A 94 10.43 9.16 -1.31
C HIS A 94 9.45 10.24 -1.78
N GLY A 95 9.97 11.42 -2.11
CA GLY A 95 9.19 12.54 -2.59
C GLY A 95 8.37 13.21 -1.49
N PHE A 96 7.47 14.09 -1.88
CA PHE A 96 6.73 14.96 -0.98
C PHE A 96 5.21 14.69 -0.97
N ALA A 97 4.67 13.84 -1.84
CA ALA A 97 3.24 13.56 -1.86
C ALA A 97 2.74 13.04 -0.50
N ARG A 98 3.57 12.24 0.18
CA ARG A 98 3.30 11.68 1.50
C ARG A 98 3.11 12.73 2.61
N ASN A 99 3.62 13.95 2.43
CA ASN A 99 3.56 15.05 3.39
C ASN A 99 2.49 16.08 2.99
N ASN A 100 1.71 15.81 1.96
CA ASN A 100 0.67 16.70 1.45
C ASN A 100 -0.72 16.11 1.65
N ARG A 101 -1.71 17.01 1.80
CA ARG A 101 -3.09 16.61 1.96
C ARG A 101 -3.77 16.44 0.61
N PHE A 102 -4.32 15.26 0.37
CA PHE A 102 -5.14 14.95 -0.78
C PHE A 102 -6.59 15.40 -0.58
N THR A 103 -7.29 15.66 -1.67
CA THR A 103 -8.72 15.96 -1.70
C THR A 103 -9.48 14.78 -2.31
N VAL A 104 -10.67 14.49 -1.78
CA VAL A 104 -11.56 13.49 -2.39
C VAL A 104 -12.15 14.07 -3.68
N ARG A 105 -11.92 13.40 -4.82
CA ARG A 105 -12.50 13.77 -6.12
C ARG A 105 -13.75 12.96 -6.42
N ASP A 106 -13.74 11.67 -6.08
CA ASP A 106 -14.86 10.76 -6.33
C ASP A 106 -14.88 9.67 -5.25
N ARG A 107 -16.09 9.23 -4.89
CA ARG A 107 -16.31 8.05 -4.08
C ARG A 107 -17.58 7.37 -4.54
N LYS A 108 -17.50 6.08 -4.83
CA LYS A 108 -18.65 5.34 -5.36
C LYS A 108 -18.65 3.89 -4.93
N LYS A 109 -19.87 3.33 -4.94
CA LYS A 109 -20.05 1.89 -4.94
C LYS A 109 -19.77 1.35 -6.33
N ILE A 110 -19.04 0.24 -6.38
CA ILE A 110 -18.71 -0.48 -7.61
C ILE A 110 -19.14 -1.96 -7.45
N PRO A 111 -19.24 -2.73 -8.54
CA PRO A 111 -19.53 -4.16 -8.43
C PRO A 111 -18.56 -4.87 -7.47
N GLY A 112 -19.10 -5.45 -6.42
CA GLY A 112 -18.35 -6.20 -5.41
C GLY A 112 -17.67 -5.37 -4.33
N GLY A 113 -17.88 -4.04 -4.26
CA GLY A 113 -17.28 -3.21 -3.21
C GLY A 113 -17.39 -1.71 -3.40
N GLU A 114 -16.35 -0.99 -3.02
CA GLU A 114 -16.29 0.47 -3.03
C GLU A 114 -14.97 0.98 -3.59
N SER A 115 -14.98 2.21 -4.10
CA SER A 115 -13.78 2.92 -4.54
C SER A 115 -13.79 4.37 -4.12
N VAL A 116 -12.57 4.94 -3.98
CA VAL A 116 -12.31 6.37 -3.81
C VAL A 116 -11.22 6.81 -4.76
N THR A 117 -11.36 8.01 -5.28
CA THR A 117 -10.31 8.71 -6.03
C THR A 117 -9.93 9.98 -5.28
N LEU A 118 -8.67 10.06 -4.92
CA LEU A 118 -8.06 11.22 -4.27
C LEU A 118 -7.19 11.97 -5.27
N GLY A 119 -7.02 13.28 -5.09
CA GLY A 119 -6.19 14.10 -5.95
C GLY A 119 -5.28 15.04 -5.18
N LEU A 120 -4.07 15.22 -5.71
CA LEU A 120 -3.10 16.20 -5.26
C LEU A 120 -2.63 17.01 -6.46
N LYS A 121 -3.03 18.29 -6.52
CA LYS A 121 -2.49 19.24 -7.49
C LYS A 121 -1.19 19.83 -6.97
N VAL A 122 -0.19 19.90 -7.82
CA VAL A 122 1.14 20.43 -7.52
C VAL A 122 1.44 21.56 -8.49
N SER A 123 1.82 22.71 -7.95
CA SER A 123 2.31 23.84 -8.70
C SER A 123 3.84 23.83 -8.73
N ARG A 124 4.41 24.37 -9.81
CA ARG A 124 5.87 24.55 -9.98
C ARG A 124 6.55 25.36 -8.87
N THR A 125 5.79 26.02 -8.03
CA THR A 125 6.29 26.81 -6.89
C THR A 125 6.24 26.06 -5.55
N ASP A 126 5.60 24.87 -5.51
CA ASP A 126 5.36 24.17 -4.24
C ASP A 126 6.60 23.45 -3.71
N ASN A 127 7.49 23.04 -4.61
CA ASN A 127 8.72 22.33 -4.24
C ASN A 127 9.86 22.67 -5.21
N ALA A 128 11.00 23.12 -4.68
CA ALA A 128 12.17 23.53 -5.49
C ALA A 128 12.80 22.34 -6.23
N ASP A 129 12.74 21.13 -5.69
CA ASP A 129 13.28 19.91 -6.33
C ASP A 129 12.34 19.35 -7.40
N PHE A 130 11.11 19.87 -7.49
CA PHE A 130 10.14 19.53 -8.52
C PHE A 130 9.41 20.76 -9.05
N PRO A 131 10.10 21.65 -9.80
CA PRO A 131 9.56 22.92 -10.28
C PRO A 131 8.65 22.72 -11.52
N TYR A 132 7.62 21.88 -11.39
CA TYR A 132 6.70 21.53 -12.46
C TYR A 132 5.26 21.53 -11.98
N ASP A 133 4.33 21.81 -12.89
CA ASP A 133 2.90 21.69 -12.65
C ASP A 133 2.45 20.26 -12.96
N ALA A 134 1.86 19.59 -11.98
CA ALA A 134 1.42 18.22 -12.11
C ALA A 134 0.12 17.96 -11.36
N ASP A 135 -0.57 16.92 -11.73
CA ASP A 135 -1.74 16.40 -11.05
C ASP A 135 -1.55 14.92 -10.75
N LEU A 136 -1.48 14.59 -9.46
CA LEU A 136 -1.41 13.20 -8.99
C LEU A 136 -2.81 12.75 -8.57
N GLU A 137 -3.29 11.67 -9.19
CA GLU A 137 -4.50 10.98 -8.81
C GLU A 137 -4.16 9.63 -8.17
N LEU A 138 -4.73 9.38 -6.98
CA LEU A 138 -4.63 8.12 -6.28
C LEU A 138 -6.02 7.50 -6.21
N SER A 139 -6.24 6.40 -6.92
CA SER A 139 -7.48 5.64 -6.90
C SER A 139 -7.29 4.36 -6.08
N VAL A 140 -8.16 4.16 -5.09
CA VAL A 140 -8.18 2.96 -4.26
C VAL A 140 -9.53 2.28 -4.39
N SER A 141 -9.53 0.98 -4.62
CA SER A 141 -10.75 0.17 -4.63
C SER A 141 -10.57 -1.09 -3.79
N MET A 142 -11.62 -1.42 -3.04
CA MET A 142 -11.73 -2.64 -2.26
C MET A 142 -12.87 -3.49 -2.80
N THR A 143 -12.53 -4.62 -3.41
CA THR A 143 -13.47 -5.60 -3.96
C THR A 143 -13.08 -6.99 -3.44
N LYS A 144 -12.93 -7.99 -4.31
CA LYS A 144 -12.26 -9.25 -3.95
C LYS A 144 -10.77 -9.01 -3.60
N SER A 145 -10.16 -8.04 -4.25
CA SER A 145 -8.79 -7.58 -4.02
C SER A 145 -8.77 -6.11 -3.61
N LEU A 146 -7.71 -5.70 -2.96
CA LEU A 146 -7.34 -4.30 -2.79
C LEU A 146 -6.56 -3.85 -4.02
N SER A 147 -7.00 -2.79 -4.69
CA SER A 147 -6.29 -2.21 -5.83
C SER A 147 -5.99 -0.73 -5.59
N VAL A 148 -4.78 -0.33 -5.94
CA VAL A 148 -4.28 1.04 -5.85
C VAL A 148 -3.74 1.44 -7.22
N SER A 149 -4.19 2.56 -7.76
CA SER A 149 -3.66 3.16 -8.98
C SER A 149 -3.13 4.56 -8.67
N MET A 150 -1.96 4.88 -9.19
CA MET A 150 -1.35 6.21 -9.17
C MET A 150 -1.25 6.71 -10.60
N LYS A 151 -1.93 7.83 -10.91
CA LYS A 151 -1.87 8.46 -12.22
C LYS A 151 -1.29 9.86 -12.09
N THR A 152 -0.14 10.06 -12.72
CA THR A 152 0.54 11.36 -12.81
C THR A 152 0.23 12.01 -14.15
N ALA A 153 -0.36 13.19 -14.16
CA ALA A 153 -0.55 14.00 -15.35
C ALA A 153 0.36 15.23 -15.33
N ASN A 154 1.02 15.50 -16.44
CA ASN A 154 1.78 16.73 -16.62
C ASN A 154 0.82 17.82 -17.10
N THR A 155 0.52 18.78 -16.20
CA THR A 155 -0.38 19.91 -16.46
C THR A 155 0.36 21.18 -16.82
N GLY A 156 1.70 21.11 -16.87
CA GLY A 156 2.56 22.24 -17.23
C GLY A 156 3.02 22.23 -18.68
N ASP A 157 4.00 23.06 -18.96
CA ASP A 157 4.56 23.34 -20.29
C ASP A 157 5.94 22.70 -20.52
N LYS A 158 6.51 22.03 -19.52
CA LYS A 158 7.81 21.36 -19.59
C LYS A 158 7.69 19.89 -19.24
N ALA A 159 8.43 19.04 -19.95
CA ALA A 159 8.56 17.64 -19.58
C ALA A 159 9.28 17.49 -18.22
N PHE A 160 8.89 16.51 -17.45
CA PHE A 160 9.57 16.15 -16.21
C PHE A 160 9.75 14.63 -16.08
N GLU A 161 10.63 14.24 -15.19
CA GLU A 161 10.90 12.85 -14.87
C GLU A 161 10.38 12.49 -13.49
N ILE A 162 9.76 11.31 -13.38
CA ILE A 162 9.34 10.71 -12.13
C ILE A 162 9.95 9.33 -11.94
N SER A 163 10.15 8.95 -10.67
CA SER A 163 10.41 7.58 -10.25
C SER A 163 9.49 7.28 -9.06
N GLU A 164 8.36 6.65 -9.33
CA GLU A 164 7.29 6.48 -8.37
C GLU A 164 7.23 5.07 -7.79
N GLY A 165 6.50 4.89 -6.69
CA GLY A 165 6.28 3.59 -6.09
C GLY A 165 5.34 3.62 -4.90
N LEU A 166 5.04 2.43 -4.39
CA LEU A 166 4.33 2.22 -3.13
C LEU A 166 5.20 1.41 -2.17
N GLN A 167 5.34 1.90 -0.95
CA GLN A 167 5.93 1.15 0.14
C GLN A 167 4.84 0.54 1.00
N THR A 168 4.58 -0.75 0.82
CA THR A 168 3.53 -1.47 1.52
C THR A 168 4.12 -2.37 2.59
N TYR A 169 3.79 -2.09 3.84
CA TYR A 169 4.23 -2.81 5.03
C TYR A 169 3.22 -3.90 5.37
N PHE A 170 3.54 -5.13 5.07
CA PHE A 170 2.69 -6.27 5.41
C PHE A 170 3.02 -6.77 6.82
N ALA A 171 1.99 -6.97 7.64
CA ALA A 171 2.14 -7.61 8.92
C ALA A 171 2.49 -9.09 8.73
N VAL A 172 3.56 -9.53 9.38
CA VAL A 172 3.97 -10.93 9.42
C VAL A 172 4.22 -11.36 10.85
N LYS A 173 4.03 -12.64 11.12
CA LYS A 173 4.24 -13.15 12.47
C LYS A 173 5.71 -13.44 12.76
N ASP A 174 6.43 -13.93 11.75
CA ASP A 174 7.86 -14.22 11.83
C ASP A 174 8.44 -14.17 10.41
N TYR A 175 9.17 -13.10 10.10
CA TYR A 175 9.71 -12.99 8.74
C TYR A 175 10.85 -13.98 8.43
N GLY A 176 11.42 -14.65 9.44
CA GLY A 176 12.30 -15.80 9.23
C GLY A 176 11.63 -17.00 8.60
N LYS A 177 10.29 -17.03 8.52
CA LYS A 177 9.48 -18.08 7.89
C LYS A 177 8.71 -17.61 6.68
N ILE A 178 9.24 -16.61 5.99
CA ILE A 178 8.67 -16.10 4.75
C ILE A 178 9.24 -16.83 3.55
N THR A 179 8.37 -17.23 2.65
CA THR A 179 8.73 -17.77 1.34
C THR A 179 8.29 -16.81 0.25
N PHE A 180 9.25 -16.23 -0.47
CA PHE A 180 8.98 -15.31 -1.58
C PHE A 180 8.54 -16.05 -2.85
N GLN A 181 7.75 -15.37 -3.67
CA GLN A 181 7.32 -15.82 -4.99
C GLN A 181 7.53 -14.71 -6.01
N GLY A 182 8.06 -15.05 -7.19
CA GLY A 182 8.24 -14.11 -8.29
C GLY A 182 9.40 -13.12 -8.13
N VAL A 183 10.11 -13.13 -7.00
CA VAL A 183 11.35 -12.37 -6.77
C VAL A 183 12.44 -13.30 -6.27
N ASP A 184 13.66 -13.07 -6.74
CA ASP A 184 14.82 -13.83 -6.26
C ASP A 184 15.32 -13.22 -4.94
N ALA A 185 14.89 -13.80 -3.86
CA ALA A 185 15.23 -13.40 -2.50
C ALA A 185 16.23 -14.37 -1.84
N ALA A 186 17.11 -15.02 -2.61
CA ALA A 186 18.11 -15.97 -2.08
C ALA A 186 19.01 -15.32 -1.02
N ASP A 187 19.28 -14.02 -1.13
CA ASP A 187 20.12 -13.26 -0.17
C ASP A 187 19.35 -12.87 1.10
N PHE A 188 18.04 -13.12 1.16
CA PHE A 188 17.25 -12.76 2.32
C PHE A 188 17.64 -13.62 3.53
N THR A 189 17.97 -12.95 4.63
CA THR A 189 18.11 -13.59 5.94
C THR A 189 17.35 -12.79 6.99
N ALA A 190 16.78 -13.51 7.95
CA ALA A 190 16.07 -12.87 9.06
C ALA A 190 16.98 -11.96 9.90
N VAL A 191 18.28 -12.22 9.92
CA VAL A 191 19.26 -11.47 10.72
C VAL A 191 19.62 -10.15 10.05
N HIS A 192 19.94 -10.16 8.77
CA HIS A 192 20.46 -8.99 8.06
C HIS A 192 19.41 -8.21 7.28
N GLY A 193 18.18 -8.77 7.19
CA GLY A 193 17.13 -8.15 6.41
C GLY A 193 17.43 -8.14 4.89
N MET A 194 16.81 -7.20 4.21
CA MET A 194 16.99 -6.97 2.77
C MET A 194 16.64 -5.53 2.40
N ASP A 195 17.39 -4.92 1.50
CA ASP A 195 17.00 -3.71 0.75
C ASP A 195 17.38 -3.92 -0.72
N LYS A 196 16.47 -4.48 -1.50
CA LYS A 196 16.74 -4.87 -2.88
C LYS A 196 15.62 -4.47 -3.82
N ALA A 197 16.01 -3.93 -4.96
CA ALA A 197 15.10 -3.72 -6.09
C ALA A 197 15.26 -4.86 -7.09
N PHE A 198 14.14 -5.41 -7.51
CA PHE A 198 14.05 -6.47 -8.50
C PHE A 198 13.38 -5.95 -9.76
N ARG A 199 13.75 -6.49 -10.92
CA ARG A 199 12.97 -6.29 -12.14
C ARG A 199 11.55 -6.85 -11.93
N ARG A 200 10.53 -6.14 -12.41
CA ARG A 200 9.14 -6.58 -12.26
C ARG A 200 8.93 -7.97 -12.89
N PRO A 201 8.47 -8.96 -12.13
CA PRO A 201 8.17 -10.28 -12.65
C PRO A 201 6.96 -10.25 -13.60
N ALA A 202 7.00 -11.03 -14.68
CA ALA A 202 5.91 -11.11 -15.65
C ALA A 202 4.65 -11.79 -15.09
N GLY A 203 4.81 -12.74 -14.15
CA GLY A 203 3.72 -13.57 -13.60
C GLY A 203 3.17 -13.13 -12.26
N GLY A 204 3.46 -11.87 -11.82
CA GLY A 204 3.15 -11.42 -10.48
C GLY A 204 4.22 -11.82 -9.45
N PHE A 205 4.05 -11.37 -8.22
CA PHE A 205 4.97 -11.61 -7.12
C PHE A 205 4.22 -11.68 -5.80
N GLY A 206 4.91 -12.05 -4.73
CA GLY A 206 4.29 -12.12 -3.42
C GLY A 206 5.12 -12.90 -2.42
N PHE A 207 4.48 -13.32 -1.35
CA PHE A 207 5.09 -14.16 -0.34
C PHE A 207 4.04 -14.99 0.42
N ARG A 208 4.51 -16.00 1.10
CA ARG A 208 3.76 -16.77 2.08
C ARG A 208 4.43 -16.63 3.44
N ASP A 209 3.65 -16.32 4.46
CA ASP A 209 4.04 -16.41 5.86
C ASP A 209 3.59 -17.76 6.43
N ASP A 210 4.50 -18.70 6.57
CA ASP A 210 4.23 -20.05 7.08
C ASP A 210 3.79 -20.04 8.55
N SER A 211 4.12 -18.98 9.30
CA SER A 211 3.75 -18.85 10.71
C SER A 211 2.28 -18.46 10.88
N SER A 212 1.76 -17.59 10.03
CA SER A 212 0.34 -17.19 10.04
C SER A 212 -0.52 -18.07 9.14
N GLY A 213 0.08 -18.74 8.16
CA GLY A 213 -0.61 -19.46 7.10
C GLY A 213 -1.24 -18.52 6.06
N MET A 214 -0.80 -17.27 5.99
CA MET A 214 -1.28 -16.29 5.02
C MET A 214 -0.40 -16.31 3.77
N LYS A 215 -1.05 -16.22 2.61
CA LYS A 215 -0.41 -16.00 1.31
C LYS A 215 -0.86 -14.68 0.73
N PHE A 216 0.11 -13.88 0.32
CA PHE A 216 -0.09 -12.60 -0.36
C PHE A 216 0.33 -12.74 -1.81
N THR A 217 -0.56 -12.36 -2.73
CA THR A 217 -0.29 -12.33 -4.17
C THR A 217 -0.47 -10.90 -4.68
N MET A 218 0.47 -10.44 -5.48
CA MET A 218 0.56 -9.08 -5.95
C MET A 218 0.78 -9.03 -7.44
N ASN A 219 0.09 -8.10 -8.11
CA ASN A 219 0.31 -7.78 -9.51
C ASN A 219 0.51 -6.28 -9.63
N ALA A 220 1.41 -5.87 -10.50
CA ALA A 220 1.67 -4.47 -10.80
C ALA A 220 1.83 -4.23 -12.28
N THR A 221 1.36 -3.09 -12.74
CA THR A 221 1.56 -2.61 -14.12
C THR A 221 2.07 -1.18 -14.09
N GLY A 222 2.66 -0.75 -15.20
CA GLY A 222 3.11 0.62 -15.29
C GLY A 222 4.38 0.95 -14.50
N ASN A 223 5.03 -0.02 -13.85
CA ASN A 223 6.29 0.13 -13.13
C ASN A 223 7.38 -0.74 -13.77
N SER A 224 8.64 -0.49 -13.44
CA SER A 224 9.79 -1.27 -13.94
C SER A 224 10.26 -2.34 -12.96
N GLY A 225 9.98 -2.18 -11.67
CA GLY A 225 10.54 -3.05 -10.64
C GLY A 225 9.65 -3.25 -9.42
N VAL A 226 10.15 -4.08 -8.52
CA VAL A 226 9.58 -4.37 -7.21
C VAL A 226 10.67 -4.13 -6.17
N VAL A 227 10.37 -3.42 -5.11
CA VAL A 227 11.25 -3.27 -3.96
C VAL A 227 10.81 -4.23 -2.86
N VAL A 228 11.80 -4.91 -2.27
CA VAL A 228 11.64 -5.67 -1.03
C VAL A 228 12.57 -5.07 0.00
N TRP A 229 12.03 -4.70 1.16
CA TRP A 229 12.81 -4.19 2.28
C TRP A 229 12.34 -4.77 3.60
N THR A 230 13.29 -5.14 4.43
CA THR A 230 13.12 -5.42 5.85
C THR A 230 14.37 -5.01 6.60
N PRO A 231 14.27 -4.49 7.82
CA PRO A 231 15.45 -4.00 8.55
C PRO A 231 16.35 -5.13 9.08
N GLY A 232 15.89 -6.38 9.15
CA GLY A 232 16.57 -7.43 9.90
C GLY A 232 16.39 -7.28 11.42
N THR A 233 16.99 -8.20 12.18
CA THR A 233 16.90 -8.17 13.65
C THR A 233 18.01 -7.35 14.32
N VAL A 234 19.03 -6.94 13.57
CA VAL A 234 20.21 -6.23 14.10
C VAL A 234 20.22 -4.74 13.82
N GLU A 235 19.35 -4.24 12.95
CA GLU A 235 19.25 -2.81 12.73
C GLU A 235 18.70 -2.09 13.95
N PRO A 236 19.30 -0.94 14.32
CA PRO A 236 18.76 -0.11 15.37
C PRO A 236 17.39 0.43 14.99
N ALA A 237 16.52 0.60 15.97
CA ALA A 237 15.21 1.19 15.79
C ALA A 237 15.31 2.51 15.02
N ASN A 238 14.61 2.59 13.89
CA ASN A 238 14.37 3.85 13.21
C ASN A 238 13.40 4.72 14.04
N ARG A 239 13.32 6.01 13.71
CA ARG A 239 12.65 7.04 14.50
C ARG A 239 11.28 6.64 15.09
N ASN A 240 10.47 5.83 14.39
CA ASN A 240 9.17 5.36 14.87
C ASN A 240 9.00 3.83 14.84
N LEU A 241 10.11 3.08 14.72
CA LEU A 241 10.13 1.63 14.86
C LEU A 241 10.80 1.25 16.18
N ALA A 242 10.11 0.49 17.01
CA ALA A 242 10.72 -0.17 18.15
C ALA A 242 11.54 -1.40 17.66
N LYS A 243 12.52 -1.82 18.44
CA LYS A 243 13.29 -3.03 18.16
C LYS A 243 12.41 -4.25 17.95
N ASP A 244 11.33 -4.35 18.73
CA ASP A 244 10.37 -5.44 18.67
C ASP A 244 9.43 -5.37 17.45
N ASP A 245 9.42 -4.26 16.70
CA ASP A 245 8.66 -4.13 15.47
C ASP A 245 9.40 -4.77 14.28
N CYS A 246 10.73 -4.75 14.30
CA CYS A 246 11.56 -5.20 13.19
C CYS A 246 11.21 -6.61 12.65
N PRO A 247 10.93 -7.63 13.48
CA PRO A 247 10.56 -8.96 12.97
C PRO A 247 9.09 -9.10 12.54
N LYS A 248 8.26 -8.04 12.64
CA LYS A 248 6.81 -8.12 12.44
C LYS A 248 6.31 -7.65 11.10
N PHE A 249 7.19 -7.20 10.22
CA PHE A 249 6.77 -6.72 8.91
C PHE A 249 7.77 -7.04 7.80
N ILE A 250 7.23 -7.02 6.58
CA ILE A 250 7.99 -6.99 5.34
C ILE A 250 7.44 -5.89 4.47
N VAL A 251 8.31 -5.12 3.85
CA VAL A 251 7.93 -4.14 2.84
C VAL A 251 8.11 -4.75 1.47
N ILE A 252 7.05 -4.72 0.68
CA ILE A 252 7.10 -5.10 -0.73
C ILE A 252 6.13 -4.24 -1.52
N GLY A 253 6.56 -3.74 -2.68
CA GLY A 253 5.68 -2.93 -3.51
C GLY A 253 6.27 -2.61 -4.87
N PRO A 254 5.44 -2.13 -5.81
CA PRO A 254 5.88 -1.69 -7.12
C PRO A 254 6.74 -0.44 -6.98
N SER A 255 7.76 -0.35 -7.81
CA SER A 255 8.69 0.77 -7.79
C SER A 255 9.30 1.00 -9.16
N SER A 256 9.50 2.27 -9.47
CA SER A 256 10.33 2.73 -10.58
C SER A 256 11.70 3.22 -10.10
N ARG A 257 12.23 2.65 -9.00
CA ARG A 257 13.48 3.07 -8.33
C ARG A 257 14.73 2.91 -9.19
N ALA A 258 14.79 1.92 -10.05
CA ALA A 258 15.99 1.67 -10.86
C ALA A 258 16.18 2.77 -11.90
N ALA A 259 17.41 3.01 -12.34
CA ALA A 259 17.71 3.96 -13.43
C ALA A 259 16.88 3.66 -14.69
N GLU A 260 16.53 2.39 -14.91
CA GLU A 260 15.65 1.92 -15.98
C GLU A 260 14.14 2.26 -15.74
N GLY A 261 13.80 2.75 -14.54
CA GLY A 261 12.42 3.02 -14.12
C GLY A 261 12.04 4.49 -14.10
N ILE A 262 12.97 5.38 -14.38
CA ILE A 262 12.66 6.80 -14.53
C ILE A 262 11.81 6.99 -15.77
N VAL A 263 10.68 7.65 -15.61
CA VAL A 263 9.71 7.89 -16.68
C VAL A 263 9.61 9.37 -16.95
N THR A 264 9.79 9.75 -18.22
CA THR A 264 9.52 11.12 -18.69
C THR A 264 8.03 11.27 -18.99
N VAL A 265 7.42 12.32 -18.43
CA VAL A 265 6.04 12.72 -18.68
C VAL A 265 6.05 14.06 -19.42
N LYS A 266 5.68 14.07 -20.69
CA LYS A 266 5.65 15.28 -21.51
C LYS A 266 4.40 16.13 -21.20
N PRO A 267 4.41 17.43 -21.56
CA PRO A 267 3.24 18.29 -21.44
C PRO A 267 1.98 17.64 -22.03
N GLY A 268 0.90 17.60 -21.22
CA GLY A 268 -0.38 17.01 -21.61
C GLY A 268 -0.42 15.46 -21.56
N GLU A 269 0.71 14.78 -21.33
CA GLU A 269 0.74 13.32 -21.15
C GLU A 269 0.43 12.93 -19.70
N SER A 270 0.03 11.68 -19.52
CA SER A 270 -0.10 11.07 -18.20
C SER A 270 0.54 9.68 -18.15
N ARG A 271 0.97 9.31 -16.95
CA ARG A 271 1.52 8.01 -16.60
C ARG A 271 0.69 7.38 -15.52
N GLU A 272 0.45 6.09 -15.60
CA GLU A 272 -0.28 5.34 -14.59
C GLU A 272 0.49 4.09 -14.15
N MET A 273 0.52 3.87 -12.84
CA MET A 273 1.00 2.66 -12.19
C MET A 273 -0.16 2.05 -11.40
N THR A 274 -0.39 0.75 -11.55
CA THR A 274 -1.42 0.03 -10.80
C THR A 274 -0.81 -1.09 -9.98
N PHE A 275 -1.33 -1.28 -8.78
CA PHE A 275 -0.92 -2.33 -7.85
C PHE A 275 -2.15 -3.01 -7.27
N SER A 276 -2.29 -4.32 -7.45
CA SER A 276 -3.37 -5.12 -6.88
C SER A 276 -2.83 -6.18 -5.94
N LEU A 277 -3.56 -6.40 -4.84
CA LEU A 277 -3.19 -7.27 -3.73
C LEU A 277 -4.34 -8.20 -3.39
N GLU A 278 -4.01 -9.48 -3.26
CA GLU A 278 -4.91 -10.49 -2.69
C GLU A 278 -4.22 -11.16 -1.49
N ALA A 279 -4.99 -11.41 -0.44
CA ALA A 279 -4.54 -12.15 0.72
C ALA A 279 -5.51 -13.32 0.93
N VAL A 280 -4.96 -14.52 1.10
CA VAL A 280 -5.74 -15.74 1.33
C VAL A 280 -5.14 -16.52 2.48
N SER A 281 -5.99 -17.09 3.34
CA SER A 281 -5.57 -18.07 4.32
C SER A 281 -5.37 -19.42 3.63
N CYS A 282 -4.23 -20.05 3.88
CA CYS A 282 -3.87 -21.38 3.39
C CYS A 282 -4.06 -22.49 4.45
N ARG A 283 -4.80 -22.17 5.54
CA ARG A 283 -5.14 -23.12 6.62
C ARG A 283 -6.47 -23.77 6.37
#